data_e0cf52b639bf36acb701fbef33fa8280
#
_entry.id   e0cf52b639bf36acb701fbef33fa8280
#
_cell.length_a   1.000
_cell.length_b   1.000
_cell.length_c   1.000
_cell.angle_alpha   90.00
_cell.angle_beta   90.00
_cell.angle_gamma   90.00
#
_symmetry.space_group_name_H-M   'P 1'
#
loop_
_entity.id
_entity.type
_entity.pdbx_description
1 polymer ?
#
loop_
_entity_poly.entity_id
_entity_poly.type
_entity_poly.pdbx_seq_one_letter_code
_entity_poly.pdbx_strand_id
1 'polypeptide(L)'
;MLAIKHILFPIDFSERCCSAVPFVDAMARRFGAKITLMSVAAPYWYAGDPGVPMVVDMDEVQEQLESRLAKTLVQDFHDLQVQRFVDIGEPGEVITRFAHTEGVDLIMMPTHGYGPFRSFLLGSVTAKVLHDAGCPVWTGAHIEEAPQKEHIACRNLLCAVDGTPKSVPLMEWAADFAKVSGATLRLVHVIGGVQGWPERQLNREFEETMRKDAKAVIERLQRGSGVEAPVCVAVGDVAAAVREEARRHGTDLLVIGRGLLHETFGRLRAHSYALIRQAPCPVISI
;
A
#
# COMPACT_ATOMS: atom_id res chain seq x y z
N MET A 1 11.59 -1.07 -17.58
CA MET A 1 10.10 -1.11 -17.78
C MET A 1 9.53 -1.94 -16.65
N LEU A 2 8.63 -1.38 -15.87
CA LEU A 2 7.98 -2.06 -14.76
C LEU A 2 7.17 -3.27 -15.25
N ALA A 3 7.39 -4.43 -14.63
CA ALA A 3 6.63 -5.64 -14.90
C ALA A 3 6.09 -6.18 -13.58
N ILE A 4 4.77 -6.25 -13.45
CA ILE A 4 4.08 -6.93 -12.36
C ILE A 4 3.48 -8.20 -12.99
N LYS A 5 4.14 -9.34 -12.75
CA LYS A 5 3.74 -10.64 -13.33
C LYS A 5 3.04 -11.53 -12.32
N HIS A 6 3.25 -11.28 -11.03
CA HIS A 6 2.71 -12.07 -9.95
C HIS A 6 2.14 -11.18 -8.84
N ILE A 7 0.84 -11.24 -8.65
CA ILE A 7 0.11 -10.55 -7.58
C ILE A 7 -0.24 -11.58 -6.50
N LEU A 8 0.12 -11.29 -5.25
CA LEU A 8 -0.35 -12.03 -4.08
C LEU A 8 -1.52 -11.28 -3.45
N PHE A 9 -2.65 -11.95 -3.31
CA PHE A 9 -3.83 -11.43 -2.64
C PHE A 9 -4.18 -12.29 -1.42
N PRO A 10 -3.71 -11.92 -0.22
CA PRO A 10 -4.09 -12.58 1.02
C PRO A 10 -5.58 -12.38 1.31
N ILE A 11 -6.28 -13.46 1.63
CA ILE A 11 -7.73 -13.49 1.89
C ILE A 11 -8.00 -13.95 3.30
N ASP A 12 -8.80 -13.16 4.04
CA ASP A 12 -9.38 -13.52 5.33
C ASP A 12 -10.89 -13.75 5.25
N PHE A 13 -11.47 -13.70 4.05
CA PHE A 13 -12.89 -13.82 3.76
C PHE A 13 -13.78 -12.74 4.40
N SER A 14 -13.24 -11.63 4.84
CA SER A 14 -14.01 -10.49 5.31
C SER A 14 -14.63 -9.70 4.15
N GLU A 15 -15.70 -8.97 4.42
CA GLU A 15 -16.31 -8.08 3.42
C GLU A 15 -15.31 -7.03 2.89
N ARG A 16 -14.41 -6.57 3.75
CA ARG A 16 -13.35 -5.62 3.36
C ARG A 16 -12.31 -6.25 2.44
N CYS A 17 -12.01 -7.53 2.62
CA CYS A 17 -11.16 -8.25 1.69
C CYS A 17 -11.86 -8.33 0.32
N CYS A 18 -13.15 -8.63 0.32
CA CYS A 18 -13.95 -8.67 -0.91
C CYS A 18 -14.03 -7.30 -1.61
N SER A 19 -14.06 -6.19 -0.88
CA SER A 19 -14.08 -4.86 -1.50
C SER A 19 -12.79 -4.48 -2.24
N ALA A 20 -11.68 -5.17 -1.98
CA ALA A 20 -10.42 -5.01 -2.72
C ALA A 20 -10.39 -5.78 -4.07
N VAL A 21 -11.28 -6.76 -4.25
CA VAL A 21 -11.31 -7.65 -5.43
C VAL A 21 -11.32 -6.91 -6.77
N PRO A 22 -12.16 -5.87 -6.98
CA PRO A 22 -12.17 -5.14 -8.24
C PRO A 22 -10.82 -4.48 -8.57
N PHE A 23 -10.08 -4.02 -7.54
CA PHE A 23 -8.75 -3.45 -7.72
C PHE A 23 -7.71 -4.50 -8.10
N VAL A 24 -7.79 -5.71 -7.51
CA VAL A 24 -6.92 -6.84 -7.85
C VAL A 24 -7.16 -7.26 -9.29
N ASP A 25 -8.44 -7.40 -9.70
CA ASP A 25 -8.83 -7.71 -11.08
C ASP A 25 -8.28 -6.68 -12.06
N ALA A 26 -8.51 -5.39 -11.79
CA ALA A 26 -8.03 -4.31 -12.65
C ALA A 26 -6.49 -4.28 -12.76
N MET A 27 -5.78 -4.55 -11.67
CA MET A 27 -4.32 -4.60 -11.65
C MET A 27 -3.80 -5.81 -12.41
N ALA A 28 -4.38 -7.00 -12.19
CA ALA A 28 -3.98 -8.21 -12.88
C ALA A 28 -4.17 -8.08 -14.40
N ARG A 29 -5.32 -7.56 -14.85
CA ARG A 29 -5.58 -7.30 -16.28
C ARG A 29 -4.63 -6.29 -16.89
N ARG A 30 -4.35 -5.20 -16.17
CA ARG A 30 -3.46 -4.14 -16.67
C ARG A 30 -2.06 -4.64 -16.97
N PHE A 31 -1.54 -5.52 -16.13
CA PHE A 31 -0.18 -6.05 -16.25
C PHE A 31 -0.10 -7.45 -16.88
N GLY A 32 -1.23 -8.12 -17.12
CA GLY A 32 -1.25 -9.53 -17.51
C GLY A 32 -0.67 -10.45 -16.43
N ALA A 33 -0.90 -10.10 -15.16
CA ALA A 33 -0.33 -10.79 -14.02
C ALA A 33 -1.15 -12.02 -13.62
N LYS A 34 -0.47 -13.09 -13.19
CA LYS A 34 -1.12 -14.17 -12.44
C LYS A 34 -1.46 -13.70 -11.01
N ILE A 35 -2.50 -14.28 -10.43
CA ILE A 35 -2.92 -14.02 -9.06
C ILE A 35 -2.69 -15.27 -8.22
N THR A 36 -2.10 -15.12 -7.04
CA THR A 36 -2.18 -16.12 -5.97
C THR A 36 -3.13 -15.62 -4.90
N LEU A 37 -4.26 -16.32 -4.73
CA LEU A 37 -5.13 -16.17 -3.57
C LEU A 37 -4.55 -16.98 -2.42
N MET A 38 -4.29 -16.35 -1.29
CA MET A 38 -3.66 -17.01 -0.15
C MET A 38 -4.51 -16.85 1.11
N SER A 39 -4.79 -17.95 1.79
CA SER A 39 -5.39 -17.93 3.14
C SER A 39 -4.43 -18.58 4.14
N VAL A 40 -4.33 -18.00 5.34
CA VAL A 40 -3.44 -18.50 6.39
C VAL A 40 -4.23 -18.84 7.64
N ALA A 41 -4.12 -20.09 8.09
CA ALA A 41 -4.67 -20.55 9.35
C ALA A 41 -3.72 -20.17 10.49
N ALA A 42 -4.18 -19.30 11.41
CA ALA A 42 -3.40 -18.90 12.57
C ALA A 42 -3.72 -19.82 13.79
N PRO A 43 -2.79 -20.61 14.30
CA PRO A 43 -3.07 -21.62 15.34
C PRO A 43 -3.67 -21.06 16.63
N TYR A 44 -3.29 -19.82 16.99
CA TYR A 44 -3.77 -19.19 18.23
C TYR A 44 -5.21 -18.66 18.18
N TRP A 45 -5.82 -18.56 17.00
CA TRP A 45 -7.22 -18.13 16.85
C TRP A 45 -8.20 -19.24 17.28
N TYR A 46 -7.69 -20.44 17.39
CA TYR A 46 -8.43 -21.62 17.85
C TYR A 46 -8.16 -21.96 19.31
N ALA A 47 -7.34 -21.16 20.02
CA ALA A 47 -7.16 -21.30 21.45
C ALA A 47 -8.48 -20.95 22.15
N GLY A 48 -9.13 -21.96 22.73
CA GLY A 48 -10.37 -21.81 23.49
C GLY A 48 -10.18 -20.97 24.76
N ASP A 49 -11.22 -20.91 25.60
CA ASP A 49 -11.19 -20.21 26.90
C ASP A 49 -9.96 -20.62 27.72
N PRO A 50 -9.33 -19.67 28.44
CA PRO A 50 -8.19 -19.99 29.33
C PRO A 50 -8.55 -21.12 30.32
N GLY A 51 -7.91 -22.27 30.14
CA GLY A 51 -8.12 -23.44 31.01
C GLY A 51 -8.76 -24.66 30.36
N VAL A 52 -9.22 -24.58 29.12
CA VAL A 52 -9.67 -25.73 28.34
C VAL A 52 -8.72 -25.92 27.16
N PRO A 53 -7.86 -26.91 27.14
CA PRO A 53 -7.06 -27.24 25.98
C PRO A 53 -7.98 -27.75 24.87
N MET A 54 -8.32 -26.87 23.89
CA MET A 54 -9.00 -27.31 22.68
C MET A 54 -7.91 -27.87 21.75
N VAL A 55 -7.89 -29.18 21.58
CA VAL A 55 -7.07 -29.82 20.56
C VAL A 55 -7.77 -29.55 19.23
N VAL A 56 -7.27 -28.56 18.48
CA VAL A 56 -7.73 -28.30 17.13
C VAL A 56 -6.88 -29.10 16.17
N ASP A 57 -7.52 -29.92 15.37
CA ASP A 57 -6.86 -30.61 14.28
C ASP A 57 -6.55 -29.57 13.16
N MET A 58 -5.30 -29.20 13.05
CA MET A 58 -4.88 -28.19 12.08
C MET A 58 -4.95 -28.70 10.64
N ASP A 59 -4.88 -30.01 10.45
CA ASP A 59 -5.03 -30.62 9.11
C ASP A 59 -6.49 -30.49 8.65
N GLU A 60 -7.46 -30.72 9.56
CA GLU A 60 -8.88 -30.49 9.27
C GLU A 60 -9.17 -29.01 8.97
N VAL A 61 -8.57 -28.10 9.72
CA VAL A 61 -8.69 -26.64 9.46
C VAL A 61 -8.13 -26.27 8.11
N GLN A 62 -6.99 -26.81 7.74
CA GLN A 62 -6.39 -26.58 6.43
C GLN A 62 -7.29 -27.08 5.30
N GLU A 63 -7.80 -28.31 5.39
CA GLU A 63 -8.72 -28.89 4.39
C GLU A 63 -10.00 -28.05 4.23
N GLN A 64 -10.57 -27.57 5.34
CA GLN A 64 -11.73 -26.68 5.32
C GLN A 64 -11.42 -25.35 4.62
N LEU A 65 -10.27 -24.74 4.91
CA LEU A 65 -9.83 -23.50 4.24
C LEU A 65 -9.55 -23.71 2.77
N GLU A 66 -8.92 -24.81 2.38
CA GLU A 66 -8.68 -25.17 0.98
C GLU A 66 -10.00 -25.33 0.22
N SER A 67 -10.95 -26.06 0.80
CA SER A 67 -12.30 -26.25 0.24
C SER A 67 -13.04 -24.91 0.08
N ARG A 68 -12.92 -24.00 1.06
CA ARG A 68 -13.50 -22.67 1.02
C ARG A 68 -12.84 -21.81 -0.03
N LEU A 69 -11.50 -21.77 -0.05
CA LEU A 69 -10.71 -20.97 -0.97
C LEU A 69 -10.91 -21.42 -2.42
N ALA A 70 -11.08 -22.72 -2.66
CA ALA A 70 -11.35 -23.27 -3.99
C ALA A 70 -12.61 -22.69 -4.64
N LYS A 71 -13.61 -22.35 -3.82
CA LYS A 71 -14.91 -21.80 -4.26
C LYS A 71 -14.94 -20.27 -4.25
N THR A 72 -13.93 -19.63 -3.63
CA THR A 72 -13.90 -18.18 -3.43
C THR A 72 -13.42 -17.48 -4.70
N LEU A 73 -14.12 -16.41 -5.10
CA LEU A 73 -13.79 -15.50 -6.20
C LEU A 73 -13.59 -16.20 -7.57
N VAL A 74 -14.26 -17.32 -7.79
CA VAL A 74 -14.17 -18.06 -9.05
C VAL A 74 -14.76 -17.24 -10.20
N GLN A 75 -15.89 -16.58 -9.98
CA GLN A 75 -16.56 -15.75 -10.97
C GLN A 75 -15.87 -14.42 -11.21
N ASP A 76 -15.25 -13.85 -10.16
CA ASP A 76 -14.58 -12.55 -10.23
C ASP A 76 -13.33 -12.60 -11.11
N PHE A 77 -12.62 -13.72 -11.09
CA PHE A 77 -11.34 -13.94 -11.79
C PHE A 77 -11.42 -15.06 -12.84
N HIS A 78 -12.60 -15.36 -13.41
CA HIS A 78 -12.85 -16.53 -14.24
C HIS A 78 -11.97 -16.64 -15.50
N ASP A 79 -11.46 -15.51 -16.00
CA ASP A 79 -10.62 -15.39 -17.19
C ASP A 79 -9.16 -15.00 -16.87
N LEU A 80 -8.77 -15.04 -15.59
CA LEU A 80 -7.42 -14.78 -15.14
C LEU A 80 -6.73 -16.06 -14.66
N GLN A 81 -5.40 -16.06 -14.71
CA GLN A 81 -4.61 -17.15 -14.15
C GLN A 81 -4.58 -17.02 -12.63
N VAL A 82 -5.30 -17.88 -11.92
CA VAL A 82 -5.44 -17.86 -10.45
C VAL A 82 -4.91 -19.15 -9.84
N GLN A 83 -3.96 -19.02 -8.93
CA GLN A 83 -3.52 -20.09 -8.04
C GLN A 83 -4.13 -19.87 -6.65
N ARG A 84 -4.36 -20.95 -5.91
CA ARG A 84 -4.90 -20.92 -4.54
C ARG A 84 -3.96 -21.66 -3.61
N PHE A 85 -3.65 -21.02 -2.51
CA PHE A 85 -2.67 -21.54 -1.56
C PHE A 85 -3.16 -21.32 -0.12
N VAL A 86 -3.07 -22.36 0.70
CA VAL A 86 -3.35 -22.32 2.14
C VAL A 86 -2.09 -22.72 2.88
N ASP A 87 -1.78 -22.01 3.95
CA ASP A 87 -0.67 -22.35 4.84
C ASP A 87 -1.08 -22.13 6.30
N ILE A 88 -0.30 -22.67 7.23
CA ILE A 88 -0.52 -22.57 8.68
C ILE A 88 0.61 -21.76 9.27
N GLY A 89 0.28 -20.78 10.12
CA GLY A 89 1.29 -20.00 10.83
C GLY A 89 0.83 -18.59 11.20
N GLU A 90 1.79 -17.73 11.53
CA GLU A 90 1.52 -16.32 11.73
C GLU A 90 1.31 -15.64 10.37
N PRO A 91 0.12 -15.04 10.11
CA PRO A 91 -0.24 -14.60 8.76
C PRO A 91 0.75 -13.62 8.11
N GLY A 92 1.24 -12.63 8.86
CA GLY A 92 2.19 -11.66 8.31
C GLY A 92 3.53 -12.29 7.91
N GLU A 93 4.03 -13.27 8.67
CA GLU A 93 5.26 -13.99 8.36
C GLU A 93 5.10 -14.93 7.17
N VAL A 94 3.99 -15.65 7.15
CA VAL A 94 3.67 -16.57 6.05
C VAL A 94 3.53 -15.83 4.74
N ILE A 95 2.78 -14.71 4.72
CA ILE A 95 2.58 -13.88 3.54
C ILE A 95 3.92 -13.33 3.01
N THR A 96 4.75 -12.78 3.87
CA THR A 96 6.02 -12.18 3.45
C THR A 96 7.05 -13.22 3.02
N ARG A 97 7.12 -14.37 3.70
CA ARG A 97 7.93 -15.52 3.29
C ARG A 97 7.51 -16.04 1.93
N PHE A 98 6.21 -16.27 1.71
CA PHE A 98 5.67 -16.72 0.43
C PHE A 98 6.01 -15.72 -0.69
N ALA A 99 5.78 -14.43 -0.43
CA ALA A 99 6.06 -13.39 -1.41
C ALA A 99 7.53 -13.39 -1.84
N HIS A 100 8.44 -13.59 -0.90
CA HIS A 100 9.88 -13.67 -1.19
C HIS A 100 10.24 -14.93 -1.98
N THR A 101 9.74 -16.11 -1.54
CA THR A 101 10.08 -17.41 -2.13
C THR A 101 9.54 -17.57 -3.54
N GLU A 102 8.31 -17.10 -3.77
CA GLU A 102 7.59 -17.24 -5.06
C GLU A 102 7.82 -16.06 -6.01
N GLY A 103 8.65 -15.11 -5.64
CA GLY A 103 8.98 -13.96 -6.48
C GLY A 103 7.74 -13.10 -6.79
N VAL A 104 6.95 -12.78 -5.76
CA VAL A 104 5.78 -11.90 -5.90
C VAL A 104 6.22 -10.47 -6.21
N ASP A 105 5.63 -9.87 -7.22
CA ASP A 105 5.93 -8.49 -7.63
C ASP A 105 5.08 -7.45 -6.89
N LEU A 106 3.89 -7.84 -6.43
CA LEU A 106 2.96 -6.95 -5.73
C LEU A 106 2.10 -7.74 -4.75
N ILE A 107 2.09 -7.34 -3.48
CA ILE A 107 1.09 -7.79 -2.52
C ILE A 107 -0.08 -6.80 -2.54
N MET A 108 -1.32 -7.28 -2.67
CA MET A 108 -2.51 -6.44 -2.59
C MET A 108 -3.38 -6.90 -1.42
N MET A 109 -3.65 -6.03 -0.48
CA MET A 109 -4.45 -6.38 0.70
C MET A 109 -5.17 -5.16 1.27
N PRO A 110 -6.33 -5.32 1.93
CA PRO A 110 -6.97 -4.22 2.65
C PRO A 110 -6.14 -3.81 3.87
N THR A 111 -6.43 -2.64 4.42
CA THR A 111 -5.75 -2.16 5.63
C THR A 111 -6.20 -2.86 6.91
N HIS A 112 -7.38 -3.50 6.90
CA HIS A 112 -7.97 -4.18 8.05
C HIS A 112 -8.73 -5.44 7.60
N GLY A 113 -8.78 -6.45 8.48
CA GLY A 113 -9.61 -7.62 8.36
C GLY A 113 -10.75 -7.64 9.40
N TYR A 114 -11.00 -8.80 10.03
CA TYR A 114 -12.10 -9.05 10.99
C TYR A 114 -12.01 -8.30 12.34
N GLY A 115 -10.97 -7.56 12.65
CA GLY A 115 -10.76 -6.96 13.97
C GLY A 115 -11.82 -5.92 14.38
N PRO A 116 -12.20 -5.85 15.70
CA PRO A 116 -13.22 -4.93 16.21
C PRO A 116 -12.80 -3.45 16.26
N PHE A 117 -11.53 -3.15 16.15
CA PHE A 117 -10.99 -1.77 16.20
C PHE A 117 -11.02 -1.13 14.81
N ARG A 118 -12.17 -0.60 14.44
CA ARG A 118 -12.66 -0.43 13.07
C ARG A 118 -12.26 0.85 12.32
N SER A 119 -11.68 1.88 12.93
CA SER A 119 -11.59 3.16 12.18
C SER A 119 -10.25 3.88 12.24
N PHE A 120 -9.33 3.51 13.13
CA PHE A 120 -8.14 4.34 13.38
C PHE A 120 -6.80 3.61 13.41
N LEU A 121 -6.77 2.27 13.33
CA LEU A 121 -5.53 1.49 13.42
C LEU A 121 -5.35 0.61 12.19
N LEU A 122 -4.13 0.55 11.68
CA LEU A 122 -3.75 -0.43 10.66
C LEU A 122 -3.79 -1.83 11.28
N GLY A 123 -4.33 -2.82 10.57
CA GLY A 123 -4.38 -4.22 11.03
C GLY A 123 -2.97 -4.77 11.30
N SER A 124 -2.83 -5.63 12.32
CA SER A 124 -1.53 -6.19 12.72
C SER A 124 -0.82 -6.94 11.58
N VAL A 125 -1.58 -7.73 10.82
CA VAL A 125 -1.06 -8.45 9.65
C VAL A 125 -0.58 -7.48 8.58
N THR A 126 -1.40 -6.47 8.24
CA THR A 126 -1.03 -5.45 7.26
C THR A 126 0.19 -4.66 7.70
N ALA A 127 0.26 -4.28 8.98
CA ALA A 127 1.41 -3.58 9.53
C ALA A 127 2.70 -4.41 9.43
N LYS A 128 2.62 -5.72 9.71
CA LYS A 128 3.75 -6.63 9.58
C LYS A 128 4.16 -6.83 8.13
N VAL A 129 3.21 -7.03 7.23
CA VAL A 129 3.50 -7.14 5.78
C VAL A 129 4.15 -5.86 5.24
N LEU A 130 3.62 -4.68 5.58
CA LEU A 130 4.23 -3.40 5.19
C LEU A 130 5.66 -3.23 5.73
N HIS A 131 5.95 -3.80 6.88
CA HIS A 131 7.28 -3.75 7.49
C HIS A 131 8.26 -4.72 6.82
N ASP A 132 7.83 -5.96 6.56
CA ASP A 132 8.73 -7.07 6.24
C ASP A 132 8.76 -7.45 4.75
N ALA A 133 7.77 -7.01 3.95
CA ALA A 133 7.71 -7.36 2.54
C ALA A 133 8.86 -6.76 1.73
N GLY A 134 9.51 -7.58 0.92
CA GLY A 134 10.56 -7.16 -0.02
C GLY A 134 10.04 -6.58 -1.34
N CYS A 135 8.75 -6.68 -1.61
CA CYS A 135 8.10 -6.19 -2.83
C CYS A 135 7.08 -5.08 -2.51
N PRO A 136 6.62 -4.29 -3.48
CA PRO A 136 5.55 -3.32 -3.32
C PRO A 136 4.31 -3.89 -2.65
N VAL A 137 3.65 -3.09 -1.79
CA VAL A 137 2.40 -3.46 -1.11
C VAL A 137 1.34 -2.42 -1.42
N TRP A 138 0.27 -2.83 -2.06
CA TRP A 138 -0.93 -2.04 -2.28
C TRP A 138 -1.88 -2.18 -1.09
N THR A 139 -2.40 -1.06 -0.60
CA THR A 139 -3.38 -1.02 0.48
C THR A 139 -4.53 -0.08 0.16
N GLY A 140 -5.75 -0.49 0.51
CA GLY A 140 -6.95 0.34 0.35
C GLY A 140 -7.55 0.67 1.72
N ALA A 141 -7.34 1.91 2.21
CA ALA A 141 -7.74 2.32 3.56
C ALA A 141 -9.24 2.66 3.69
N HIS A 142 -9.86 3.18 2.65
CA HIS A 142 -11.21 3.73 2.68
C HIS A 142 -12.17 3.04 1.72
N ILE A 143 -11.88 1.78 1.36
CA ILE A 143 -12.73 0.99 0.50
C ILE A 143 -13.75 0.29 1.41
N GLU A 144 -14.79 1.00 1.81
CA GLU A 144 -15.91 0.43 2.58
C GLU A 144 -16.86 -0.35 1.68
N GLU A 145 -17.04 0.12 0.45
CA GLU A 145 -17.83 -0.55 -0.60
C GLU A 145 -16.97 -0.80 -1.82
N ALA A 146 -17.16 -1.97 -2.44
CA ALA A 146 -16.44 -2.30 -3.67
C ALA A 146 -16.89 -1.34 -4.80
N PRO A 147 -15.98 -0.55 -5.39
CA PRO A 147 -16.34 0.28 -6.52
C PRO A 147 -16.72 -0.60 -7.72
N GLN A 148 -17.58 -0.08 -8.60
CA GLN A 148 -17.85 -0.74 -9.88
C GLN A 148 -16.55 -0.82 -10.68
N LYS A 149 -16.30 -1.95 -11.34
CA LYS A 149 -15.04 -2.23 -12.09
C LYS A 149 -14.70 -1.12 -13.10
N GLU A 150 -15.72 -0.53 -13.72
CA GLU A 150 -15.61 0.55 -14.70
C GLU A 150 -15.06 1.86 -14.08
N HIS A 151 -15.19 2.03 -12.78
CA HIS A 151 -14.74 3.20 -12.06
C HIS A 151 -13.31 3.07 -11.48
N ILE A 152 -12.66 1.91 -11.66
CA ILE A 152 -11.27 1.71 -11.22
C ILE A 152 -10.33 2.24 -12.28
N ALA A 153 -10.28 3.56 -12.37
CA ALA A 153 -9.31 4.24 -13.20
C ALA A 153 -8.04 4.53 -12.39
N CYS A 154 -6.89 4.40 -13.03
CA CYS A 154 -5.65 4.97 -12.51
C CYS A 154 -5.17 5.99 -13.53
N ARG A 155 -5.72 7.21 -13.47
CA ARG A 155 -5.43 8.31 -14.38
C ARG A 155 -4.49 9.34 -13.75
N ASN A 156 -4.59 9.50 -12.44
CA ASN A 156 -3.84 10.48 -11.67
C ASN A 156 -3.03 9.80 -10.57
N LEU A 157 -1.74 9.77 -10.74
CA LEU A 157 -0.78 9.19 -9.80
C LEU A 157 -0.08 10.31 -9.04
N LEU A 158 -0.08 10.23 -7.72
CA LEU A 158 0.69 11.12 -6.84
C LEU A 158 1.81 10.31 -6.18
N CYS A 159 3.05 10.78 -6.28
CA CYS A 159 4.19 10.16 -5.62
C CYS A 159 4.73 11.10 -4.54
N ALA A 160 4.71 10.67 -3.28
CA ALA A 160 5.24 11.44 -2.16
C ALA A 160 6.73 11.13 -1.95
N VAL A 161 7.57 12.16 -2.04
CA VAL A 161 9.03 12.06 -1.99
C VAL A 161 9.60 12.85 -0.80
N ASP A 162 10.65 12.32 -0.19
CA ASP A 162 11.29 12.96 0.98
C ASP A 162 12.42 13.94 0.61
N GLY A 163 12.77 14.03 -0.67
CA GLY A 163 13.84 14.92 -1.15
C GLY A 163 15.25 14.36 -0.96
N THR A 164 15.39 13.13 -0.52
CA THR A 164 16.68 12.45 -0.44
C THR A 164 16.98 11.63 -1.71
N PRO A 165 18.24 11.23 -1.96
CA PRO A 165 18.57 10.32 -3.05
C PRO A 165 17.81 8.98 -3.01
N LYS A 166 17.32 8.55 -1.85
CA LYS A 166 16.48 7.35 -1.68
C LYS A 166 15.11 7.48 -2.38
N SER A 167 14.67 8.72 -2.69
CA SER A 167 13.47 8.96 -3.49
C SER A 167 13.63 8.60 -4.97
N VAL A 168 14.85 8.45 -5.49
CA VAL A 168 15.08 8.18 -6.91
C VAL A 168 14.44 6.88 -7.36
N PRO A 169 14.70 5.72 -6.75
CA PRO A 169 14.05 4.47 -7.14
C PRO A 169 12.52 4.53 -7.04
N LEU A 170 11.99 5.27 -6.05
CA LEU A 170 10.56 5.49 -5.88
C LEU A 170 9.96 6.30 -7.05
N MET A 171 10.64 7.37 -7.45
CA MET A 171 10.22 8.18 -8.60
C MET A 171 10.27 7.40 -9.92
N GLU A 172 11.32 6.62 -10.13
CA GLU A 172 11.49 5.75 -11.30
C GLU A 172 10.37 4.71 -11.37
N TRP A 173 10.08 4.05 -10.26
CA TRP A 173 8.98 3.08 -10.17
C TRP A 173 7.63 3.75 -10.47
N ALA A 174 7.35 4.91 -9.87
CA ALA A 174 6.12 5.65 -10.09
C ALA A 174 5.98 6.12 -11.55
N ALA A 175 7.05 6.55 -12.17
CA ALA A 175 7.07 6.95 -13.58
C ALA A 175 6.81 5.77 -14.53
N ASP A 176 7.45 4.63 -14.28
CA ASP A 176 7.22 3.40 -15.03
C ASP A 176 5.78 2.92 -14.87
N PHE A 177 5.24 2.96 -13.64
CA PHE A 177 3.85 2.61 -13.37
C PHE A 177 2.88 3.54 -14.09
N ALA A 178 3.12 4.85 -14.04
CA ALA A 178 2.31 5.84 -14.74
C ALA A 178 2.31 5.61 -16.25
N LYS A 179 3.48 5.30 -16.83
CA LYS A 179 3.63 5.00 -18.26
C LYS A 179 2.83 3.77 -18.68
N VAL A 180 2.90 2.67 -17.93
CA VAL A 180 2.14 1.45 -18.22
C VAL A 180 0.63 1.66 -18.03
N SER A 181 0.25 2.47 -17.05
CA SER A 181 -1.15 2.76 -16.75
C SER A 181 -1.78 3.84 -17.61
N GLY A 182 -0.99 4.58 -18.41
CA GLY A 182 -1.46 5.78 -19.10
C GLY A 182 -1.85 6.91 -18.15
N ALA A 183 -1.28 6.91 -16.93
CA ALA A 183 -1.59 7.88 -15.89
C ALA A 183 -0.70 9.12 -15.94
N THR A 184 -1.23 10.24 -15.46
CA THR A 184 -0.43 11.45 -15.22
C THR A 184 0.24 11.35 -13.86
N LEU A 185 1.57 11.41 -13.81
CA LEU A 185 2.35 11.45 -12.59
C LEU A 185 2.53 12.88 -12.08
N ARG A 186 2.39 13.08 -10.77
CA ARG A 186 2.80 14.27 -10.02
C ARG A 186 3.66 13.86 -8.83
N LEU A 187 4.60 14.71 -8.46
CA LEU A 187 5.40 14.54 -7.25
C LEU A 187 4.94 15.53 -6.18
N VAL A 188 4.87 15.09 -4.94
CA VAL A 188 4.65 15.96 -3.79
C VAL A 188 5.79 15.79 -2.78
N HIS A 189 6.33 16.92 -2.34
CA HIS A 189 7.26 17.00 -1.22
C HIS A 189 6.65 17.88 -0.13
N VAL A 190 6.80 17.47 1.13
CA VAL A 190 6.28 18.24 2.26
C VAL A 190 7.44 18.65 3.16
N ILE A 191 7.58 19.95 3.34
CA ILE A 191 8.52 20.52 4.32
C ILE A 191 7.85 20.41 5.68
N GLY A 192 8.29 19.41 6.46
CA GLY A 192 7.78 19.12 7.80
C GLY A 192 8.52 19.89 8.89
N GLY A 193 8.03 19.82 10.15
CA GLY A 193 8.75 20.32 11.31
C GLY A 193 8.58 21.82 11.61
N VAL A 194 7.78 22.54 10.83
CA VAL A 194 7.50 23.97 11.03
C VAL A 194 6.45 24.21 12.12
N GLN A 195 5.82 23.12 12.62
CA GLN A 195 4.88 23.21 13.75
C GLN A 195 5.63 23.58 15.03
N GLY A 196 5.26 24.71 15.61
CA GLY A 196 5.92 25.27 16.81
C GLY A 196 6.94 26.38 16.54
N TRP A 197 7.19 26.73 15.31
CA TRP A 197 7.93 27.95 15.00
C TRP A 197 7.04 29.16 15.28
N PRO A 198 7.54 30.22 15.93
CA PRO A 198 6.78 31.44 16.14
C PRO A 198 6.29 32.00 14.80
N GLU A 199 5.02 32.35 14.69
CA GLU A 199 4.40 32.91 13.46
C GLU A 199 5.19 34.11 12.89
N ARG A 200 5.95 34.81 13.74
CA ARG A 200 6.83 35.91 13.34
C ARG A 200 8.08 35.48 12.56
N GLN A 201 8.47 34.19 12.61
CA GLN A 201 9.65 33.66 11.89
C GLN A 201 9.28 33.02 10.56
N LEU A 202 8.03 32.64 10.37
CA LEU A 202 7.46 32.18 9.12
C LEU A 202 6.81 33.35 8.39
N ASN A 203 7.61 34.29 7.95
CA ASN A 203 7.08 35.28 7.00
C ASN A 203 6.92 34.64 5.62
N ARG A 204 6.03 35.19 4.83
CA ARG A 204 5.66 34.68 3.50
C ARG A 204 6.88 34.50 2.59
N GLU A 205 7.83 35.40 2.67
CA GLU A 205 9.06 35.41 1.88
C GLU A 205 9.98 34.22 2.24
N PHE A 206 10.08 33.88 3.52
CA PHE A 206 10.86 32.74 3.99
C PHE A 206 10.23 31.41 3.54
N GLU A 207 8.90 31.29 3.65
CA GLU A 207 8.18 30.11 3.15
C GLU A 207 8.34 29.93 1.63
N GLU A 208 8.25 31.01 0.87
CA GLU A 208 8.46 30.98 -0.58
C GLU A 208 9.89 30.55 -0.93
N THR A 209 10.88 31.01 -0.18
CA THR A 209 12.27 30.61 -0.36
C THR A 209 12.45 29.11 -0.07
N MET A 210 11.93 28.62 1.06
CA MET A 210 11.97 27.20 1.41
C MET A 210 11.32 26.32 0.33
N ARG A 211 10.16 26.72 -0.16
CA ARG A 211 9.46 26.01 -1.24
C ARG A 211 10.29 25.96 -2.52
N LYS A 212 10.93 27.06 -2.89
CA LYS A 212 11.79 27.16 -4.06
C LYS A 212 13.01 26.26 -3.94
N ASP A 213 13.67 26.27 -2.79
CA ASP A 213 14.87 25.47 -2.54
C ASP A 213 14.53 23.96 -2.53
N ALA A 214 13.47 23.59 -1.83
CA ALA A 214 12.98 22.21 -1.82
C ALA A 214 12.60 21.72 -3.24
N LYS A 215 11.91 22.56 -4.01
CA LYS A 215 11.56 22.25 -5.40
C LYS A 215 12.81 22.02 -6.25
N ALA A 216 13.83 22.88 -6.11
CA ALA A 216 15.09 22.75 -6.85
C ALA A 216 15.82 21.43 -6.50
N VAL A 217 15.74 20.96 -5.24
CA VAL A 217 16.28 19.66 -4.82
C VAL A 217 15.57 18.53 -5.55
N ILE A 218 14.22 18.51 -5.55
CA ILE A 218 13.44 17.46 -6.24
C ILE A 218 13.71 17.48 -7.74
N GLU A 219 13.72 18.65 -8.38
CA GLU A 219 14.00 18.78 -9.82
C GLU A 219 15.42 18.30 -10.19
N ARG A 220 16.39 18.43 -9.26
CA ARG A 220 17.72 17.86 -9.45
C ARG A 220 17.71 16.33 -9.43
N LEU A 221 16.97 15.73 -8.50
CA LEU A 221 16.79 14.28 -8.43
C LEU A 221 16.09 13.75 -9.68
N GLN A 222 15.06 14.45 -10.18
CA GLN A 222 14.38 14.12 -11.42
C GLN A 222 15.34 14.11 -12.61
N ARG A 223 16.17 15.14 -12.76
CA ARG A 223 17.19 15.17 -13.85
C ARG A 223 18.15 14.01 -13.79
N GLY A 224 18.52 13.57 -12.59
CA GLY A 224 19.41 12.42 -12.40
C GLY A 224 18.77 11.07 -12.74
N SER A 225 17.44 10.97 -12.57
CA SER A 225 16.67 9.74 -12.83
C SER A 225 15.96 9.70 -14.20
N GLY A 226 15.97 10.82 -14.96
CA GLY A 226 15.19 10.91 -16.20
C GLY A 226 13.67 10.93 -16.01
N VAL A 227 13.19 11.20 -14.80
CA VAL A 227 11.76 11.30 -14.50
C VAL A 227 11.29 12.75 -14.71
N GLU A 228 10.28 12.93 -15.55
CA GLU A 228 9.64 14.23 -15.78
C GLU A 228 8.22 14.21 -15.20
N ALA A 229 8.00 14.99 -14.14
CA ALA A 229 6.68 15.16 -13.52
C ALA A 229 6.57 16.53 -12.82
N PRO A 230 5.40 17.16 -12.80
CA PRO A 230 5.17 18.38 -12.01
C PRO A 230 5.44 18.13 -10.52
N VAL A 231 6.14 19.08 -9.89
CA VAL A 231 6.51 19.02 -8.48
C VAL A 231 5.67 20.01 -7.69
N CYS A 232 4.95 19.53 -6.69
CA CYS A 232 4.29 20.32 -5.67
C CYS A 232 5.12 20.30 -4.38
N VAL A 233 5.31 21.45 -3.74
CA VAL A 233 5.95 21.55 -2.43
C VAL A 233 4.93 22.15 -1.46
N ALA A 234 4.57 21.38 -0.44
CA ALA A 234 3.71 21.80 0.66
C ALA A 234 4.52 22.04 1.93
N VAL A 235 3.93 22.75 2.89
CA VAL A 235 4.52 23.01 4.20
C VAL A 235 3.53 22.60 5.28
N GLY A 236 3.99 21.87 6.31
CA GLY A 236 3.16 21.52 7.45
C GLY A 236 3.22 20.04 7.85
N ASP A 237 2.09 19.52 8.34
CA ASP A 237 1.95 18.08 8.63
C ASP A 237 1.97 17.26 7.36
N VAL A 238 2.85 16.27 7.31
CA VAL A 238 3.09 15.48 6.08
C VAL A 238 1.83 14.77 5.60
N ALA A 239 1.12 14.08 6.49
CA ALA A 239 -0.04 13.29 6.09
C ALA A 239 -1.22 14.18 5.67
N ALA A 240 -1.43 15.29 6.38
CA ALA A 240 -2.48 16.24 6.05
C ALA A 240 -2.20 16.94 4.71
N ALA A 241 -0.96 17.36 4.47
CA ALA A 241 -0.57 18.04 3.24
C ALA A 241 -0.66 17.11 2.01
N VAL A 242 -0.15 15.88 2.11
CA VAL A 242 -0.27 14.88 1.02
C VAL A 242 -1.73 14.56 0.73
N ARG A 243 -2.57 14.38 1.78
CA ARG A 243 -4.00 14.14 1.62
C ARG A 243 -4.68 15.28 0.87
N GLU A 244 -4.36 16.52 1.21
CA GLU A 244 -4.94 17.70 0.56
C GLU A 244 -4.53 17.78 -0.90
N GLU A 245 -3.25 17.55 -1.22
CA GLU A 245 -2.77 17.50 -2.60
C GLU A 245 -3.39 16.34 -3.40
N ALA A 246 -3.56 15.18 -2.77
CA ALA A 246 -4.23 14.05 -3.40
C ALA A 246 -5.69 14.38 -3.77
N ARG A 247 -6.43 15.06 -2.87
CA ARG A 247 -7.80 15.51 -3.14
C ARG A 247 -7.85 16.58 -4.23
N ARG A 248 -6.97 17.58 -4.16
CA ARG A 248 -6.91 18.69 -5.11
C ARG A 248 -6.71 18.19 -6.55
N HIS A 249 -5.95 17.12 -6.73
CA HIS A 249 -5.61 16.57 -8.03
C HIS A 249 -6.46 15.36 -8.44
N GLY A 250 -7.47 14.99 -7.66
CA GLY A 250 -8.29 13.81 -7.93
C GLY A 250 -7.43 12.54 -8.07
N THR A 251 -6.50 12.34 -7.14
CA THR A 251 -5.54 11.24 -7.18
C THR A 251 -6.25 9.91 -7.03
N ASP A 252 -6.02 9.00 -7.97
CA ASP A 252 -6.57 7.64 -7.98
C ASP A 252 -5.65 6.65 -7.24
N LEU A 253 -4.35 6.93 -7.19
CA LEU A 253 -3.35 6.10 -6.53
C LEU A 253 -2.22 6.95 -5.97
N LEU A 254 -1.92 6.76 -4.69
CA LEU A 254 -0.77 7.38 -4.01
C LEU A 254 0.39 6.37 -3.95
N VAL A 255 1.59 6.81 -4.35
CA VAL A 255 2.83 6.04 -4.21
C VAL A 255 3.70 6.67 -3.12
N ILE A 256 4.13 5.86 -2.17
CA ILE A 256 4.98 6.28 -1.05
C ILE A 256 6.18 5.34 -0.89
N GLY A 257 7.28 5.87 -0.42
CA GLY A 257 8.40 5.05 0.05
C GLY A 257 8.09 4.48 1.43
N ARG A 258 8.38 3.19 1.65
CA ARG A 258 8.44 2.61 3.00
C ARG A 258 9.66 3.08 3.76
N GLY A 259 10.52 3.82 3.09
CA GLY A 259 11.82 4.29 3.47
C GLY A 259 11.99 4.42 4.95
N LEU A 260 13.08 3.82 5.50
CA LEU A 260 13.45 3.92 6.90
C LEU A 260 12.57 3.17 7.92
N LEU A 261 11.79 2.17 7.49
CA LEU A 261 11.22 1.21 8.44
C LEU A 261 12.34 0.47 9.20
N HIS A 262 13.55 0.45 8.67
CA HIS A 262 14.73 -0.17 9.27
C HIS A 262 15.65 0.78 10.05
N GLU A 263 15.43 2.09 10.00
CA GLU A 263 16.23 3.03 10.80
C GLU A 263 15.58 3.28 12.18
N THR A 264 16.42 3.30 13.19
CA THR A 264 16.17 3.18 14.65
C THR A 264 15.32 4.29 15.29
N PHE A 265 14.69 5.19 14.57
CA PHE A 265 13.94 6.32 15.11
C PHE A 265 12.46 6.31 14.73
N GLY A 266 11.62 6.01 15.72
CA GLY A 266 10.17 5.79 15.63
C GLY A 266 9.29 6.89 15.00
N ARG A 267 9.83 8.03 14.59
CA ARG A 267 9.04 9.13 14.01
C ARG A 267 8.69 8.92 12.52
N LEU A 268 9.54 8.24 11.75
CA LEU A 268 9.30 8.03 10.32
C LEU A 268 8.29 6.91 10.04
N ARG A 269 8.20 5.88 10.90
CA ARG A 269 7.11 4.89 10.87
C ARG A 269 5.74 5.56 10.98
N ALA A 270 5.63 6.62 11.80
CA ALA A 270 4.38 7.34 12.01
C ALA A 270 3.86 8.01 10.72
N HIS A 271 4.75 8.51 9.85
CA HIS A 271 4.33 9.20 8.63
C HIS A 271 3.80 8.25 7.55
N SER A 272 4.48 7.13 7.27
CA SER A 272 4.01 6.16 6.26
C SER A 272 2.67 5.54 6.66
N TYR A 273 2.50 5.16 7.92
CA TYR A 273 1.21 4.66 8.42
C TYR A 273 0.12 5.73 8.43
N ALA A 274 0.47 6.97 8.77
CA ALA A 274 -0.46 8.09 8.71
C ALA A 274 -0.90 8.38 7.26
N LEU A 275 0.04 8.33 6.30
CA LEU A 275 -0.25 8.49 4.88
C LEU A 275 -1.20 7.40 4.38
N ILE A 276 -0.91 6.10 4.63
CA ILE A 276 -1.77 4.99 4.25
C ILE A 276 -3.18 5.17 4.83
N ARG A 277 -3.27 5.55 6.10
CA ARG A 277 -4.55 5.68 6.81
C ARG A 277 -5.37 6.89 6.39
N GLN A 278 -4.72 7.98 6.01
CA GLN A 278 -5.38 9.27 5.71
C GLN A 278 -5.53 9.54 4.21
N ALA A 279 -4.90 8.74 3.35
CA ALA A 279 -5.01 8.91 1.91
C ALA A 279 -6.47 8.76 1.45
N PRO A 280 -6.96 9.64 0.56
CA PRO A 280 -8.32 9.56 0.02
C PRO A 280 -8.47 8.49 -1.07
N CYS A 281 -7.40 7.79 -1.41
CA CYS A 281 -7.31 6.79 -2.46
C CYS A 281 -6.42 5.63 -2.01
N PRO A 282 -6.39 4.50 -2.74
CA PRO A 282 -5.43 3.43 -2.50
C PRO A 282 -3.98 3.91 -2.49
N VAL A 283 -3.13 3.19 -1.75
CA VAL A 283 -1.71 3.51 -1.59
C VAL A 283 -0.86 2.31 -1.98
N ILE A 284 0.17 2.54 -2.80
CA ILE A 284 1.27 1.58 -2.99
C ILE A 284 2.48 2.08 -2.21
N SER A 285 3.01 1.22 -1.36
CA SER A 285 4.24 1.47 -0.60
C SER A 285 5.38 0.59 -1.12
N ILE A 286 6.54 1.19 -1.35
CA ILE A 286 7.72 0.58 -1.99
C ILE A 286 8.89 0.60 -1.04
#